data_84519212380d8b29a70dbdd5b81d7389
#
_entry.id   84519212380d8b29a70dbdd5b81d7389
#
_cell.length_a   1.000
_cell.length_b   1.000
_cell.length_c   1.000
_cell.angle_alpha   90.00
_cell.angle_beta   90.00
_cell.angle_gamma   90.00
#
_symmetry.space_group_name_H-M   'P 1'
#
loop_
_entity.id
_entity.type
_entity.pdbx_description
1 polymer ?
#
loop_
_entity_poly.entity_id
_entity_poly.type
_entity_poly.pdbx_seq_one_letter_code
_entity_poly.pdbx_strand_id
1 'polypeptide(L)'
;MTRAAFIVPATRRRVLFAGAAAGAFALTKAPAFAQTAPKKLIFAHVTPEPESSAVAFAEMAKEITARSNGELAMEFHGGTLLTKELEIINAVKSGNIAMGDPGGAAATVFPEMAVFLVPYLVASYDQAYRMFNGQIGAQLDKQIQEKYKLKVLFFYDYGFRHFWNNKHPINEPKDLRGLKLRVQPAKVFADTINGLGGVAVPMAWGEVIPAAQQGVIDGADLPIVNILALKAYEVSKYCSMTFHNYGPTAAVMNLDIWNGLSPAQQKLFQDASRTAQARVRDLTESVDNLAKAKELLETKGMTVNTADVEAFRKIAVEKVWPAYKQQFPELWEEIVATKV
;
A
#
# COMPACT_ATOMS: atom_id res chain seq x y z
N MET A 1 -10.52 76.53 -18.32
CA MET A 1 -9.41 77.48 -18.21
C MET A 1 -8.14 76.69 -18.52
N THR A 2 -7.70 76.74 -19.74
CA THR A 2 -6.59 77.48 -20.35
C THR A 2 -5.24 76.79 -20.09
N ARG A 3 -4.72 76.08 -21.12
CA ARG A 3 -3.48 76.30 -21.94
C ARG A 3 -2.18 76.37 -21.11
N ALA A 4 -1.07 75.77 -21.49
CA ALA A 4 -0.38 75.87 -22.78
C ALA A 4 0.71 74.80 -22.95
N ALA A 5 0.93 74.44 -24.18
CA ALA A 5 2.05 73.69 -24.70
C ALA A 5 3.29 74.60 -24.85
N PHE A 6 4.50 74.00 -24.78
CA PHE A 6 5.71 74.58 -25.38
C PHE A 6 6.54 73.51 -26.08
N ILE A 7 6.66 73.70 -27.39
CA ILE A 7 7.57 73.04 -28.31
C ILE A 7 8.74 74.00 -28.50
N VAL A 8 10.02 73.55 -28.66
CA VAL A 8 11.09 74.10 -29.52
C VAL A 8 12.40 73.30 -29.34
N PRO A 9 13.40 73.38 -30.26
CA PRO A 9 13.60 72.43 -31.34
C PRO A 9 15.02 71.77 -31.34
N ALA A 10 15.26 70.92 -32.36
CA ALA A 10 16.48 70.24 -32.69
C ALA A 10 17.67 71.15 -33.08
N THR A 11 18.87 70.73 -32.73
CA THR A 11 20.09 71.19 -33.48
C THR A 11 20.97 69.94 -33.74
N ARG A 12 21.26 69.80 -35.05
CA ARG A 12 22.21 68.84 -35.61
C ARG A 12 23.63 69.32 -35.30
N ARG A 13 24.53 68.44 -34.95
CA ARG A 13 25.93 68.50 -35.33
C ARG A 13 26.57 67.14 -35.51
N ARG A 14 27.02 66.91 -36.72
CA ARG A 14 27.84 65.76 -37.18
C ARG A 14 29.24 65.88 -36.59
N VAL A 15 29.82 64.76 -36.20
CA VAL A 15 31.27 64.51 -36.39
C VAL A 15 31.48 63.03 -36.66
N LEU A 16 32.32 62.77 -37.62
CA LEU A 16 32.64 61.51 -38.29
C LEU A 16 33.89 60.83 -37.69
N PHE A 17 33.94 59.49 -37.97
CA PHE A 17 35.09 58.56 -38.03
C PHE A 17 35.74 58.16 -36.70
N ALA A 18 36.19 56.94 -36.49
CA ALA A 18 36.56 55.75 -37.25
C ALA A 18 36.76 54.55 -36.33
N GLY A 19 36.77 53.38 -36.85
CA GLY A 19 37.43 52.24 -36.20
C GLY A 19 36.63 50.91 -36.22
N ALA A 20 36.85 50.14 -37.26
CA ALA A 20 36.39 48.79 -37.41
C ALA A 20 37.08 47.83 -36.43
N ALA A 21 36.32 47.01 -35.75
CA ALA A 21 36.74 45.66 -35.35
C ALA A 21 35.49 44.75 -35.33
N ALA A 22 35.30 43.98 -36.39
CA ALA A 22 34.31 42.94 -36.51
C ALA A 22 34.70 41.74 -35.61
N GLY A 23 34.20 41.71 -34.39
CA GLY A 23 34.18 40.51 -33.58
C GLY A 23 32.88 39.76 -33.85
N ALA A 24 32.91 38.80 -34.75
CA ALA A 24 31.81 37.84 -34.91
C ALA A 24 31.71 36.97 -33.68
N PHE A 25 30.88 37.36 -32.69
CA PHE A 25 30.39 36.45 -31.67
C PHE A 25 29.43 35.49 -32.37
N ALA A 26 29.94 34.32 -32.75
CA ALA A 26 29.10 33.17 -33.07
C ALA A 26 28.36 32.82 -31.80
N LEU A 27 27.12 33.30 -31.66
CA LEU A 27 26.13 32.77 -30.73
C LEU A 27 25.85 31.35 -31.18
N THR A 28 26.64 30.38 -30.67
CA THR A 28 26.25 28.99 -30.69
C THR A 28 24.97 28.92 -29.86
N LYS A 29 23.82 28.89 -30.54
CA LYS A 29 22.58 28.50 -29.94
C LYS A 29 22.80 27.05 -29.47
N ALA A 30 23.15 26.87 -28.19
CA ALA A 30 22.99 25.59 -27.54
C ALA A 30 21.52 25.16 -27.80
N PRO A 31 21.27 23.96 -28.28
CA PRO A 31 19.89 23.49 -28.44
C PRO A 31 19.25 23.60 -27.06
N ALA A 32 18.29 24.51 -26.93
CA ALA A 32 17.39 24.49 -25.80
C ALA A 32 16.63 23.15 -25.93
N PHE A 33 17.06 22.13 -25.20
CA PHE A 33 16.24 20.96 -25.01
C PHE A 33 14.95 21.49 -24.40
N ALA A 34 13.89 21.51 -25.19
CA ALA A 34 12.55 21.78 -24.70
C ALA A 34 12.27 20.66 -23.69
N GLN A 35 12.43 20.99 -22.40
CA GLN A 35 12.12 20.07 -21.33
C GLN A 35 10.62 19.81 -21.43
N THR A 36 10.23 18.65 -21.95
CA THR A 36 8.84 18.23 -22.00
C THR A 36 8.33 18.22 -20.56
N ALA A 37 7.09 18.70 -20.35
CA ALA A 37 6.50 18.66 -19.03
C ALA A 37 6.55 17.23 -18.47
N PRO A 38 6.87 17.06 -17.19
CA PRO A 38 6.98 15.73 -16.58
C PRO A 38 5.67 14.95 -16.75
N LYS A 39 5.79 13.64 -17.07
CA LYS A 39 4.64 12.75 -17.12
C LYS A 39 4.12 12.55 -15.70
N LYS A 40 2.91 13.03 -15.44
CA LYS A 40 2.26 12.84 -14.14
C LYS A 40 1.78 11.41 -13.98
N LEU A 41 2.12 10.81 -12.84
CA LEU A 41 1.71 9.46 -12.43
C LEU A 41 1.11 9.54 -11.03
N ILE A 42 -0.11 9.05 -10.87
CA ILE A 42 -0.79 9.00 -9.58
C ILE A 42 -0.63 7.62 -8.96
N PHE A 43 -0.26 7.60 -7.69
CA PHE A 43 -0.25 6.42 -6.84
C PHE A 43 -1.27 6.59 -5.72
N ALA A 44 -2.33 5.79 -5.71
CA ALA A 44 -3.37 5.83 -4.69
C ALA A 44 -3.27 4.66 -3.72
N HIS A 45 -3.50 4.94 -2.44
CA HIS A 45 -3.52 3.99 -1.34
C HIS A 45 -4.65 4.34 -0.37
N VAL A 46 -5.28 3.34 0.27
CA VAL A 46 -6.44 3.59 1.15
C VAL A 46 -6.05 4.18 2.50
N THR A 47 -4.83 3.92 2.97
CA THR A 47 -4.37 4.31 4.29
C THR A 47 -3.48 5.55 4.22
N PRO A 48 -3.67 6.55 5.10
CA PRO A 48 -2.76 7.70 5.21
C PRO A 48 -1.52 7.37 6.05
N GLU A 49 -0.50 8.24 5.98
CA GLU A 49 0.56 8.25 6.98
C GLU A 49 -0.03 8.45 8.39
N PRO A 50 0.52 7.86 9.45
CA PRO A 50 1.83 7.18 9.54
C PRO A 50 1.82 5.66 9.33
N GLU A 51 0.87 5.10 8.61
CA GLU A 51 0.87 3.66 8.30
C GLU A 51 2.14 3.28 7.50
N SER A 52 2.72 2.10 7.78
CA SER A 52 4.04 1.69 7.27
C SER A 52 4.16 1.75 5.75
N SER A 53 3.17 1.22 5.03
CA SER A 53 3.19 1.23 3.57
C SER A 53 2.96 2.63 3.01
N ALA A 54 2.08 3.43 3.62
CA ALA A 54 1.85 4.81 3.21
C ALA A 54 3.11 5.67 3.31
N VAL A 55 3.88 5.52 4.39
CA VAL A 55 5.19 6.20 4.56
C VAL A 55 6.15 5.78 3.45
N ALA A 56 6.33 4.47 3.24
CA ALA A 56 7.25 3.97 2.22
C ALA A 56 6.84 4.36 0.79
N PHE A 57 5.55 4.41 0.50
CA PHE A 57 5.03 4.81 -0.81
C PHE A 57 5.19 6.31 -1.06
N ALA A 58 5.03 7.15 -0.05
CA ALA A 58 5.32 8.57 -0.13
C ALA A 58 6.82 8.82 -0.38
N GLU A 59 7.70 8.08 0.30
CA GLU A 59 9.14 8.11 0.08
C GLU A 59 9.50 7.65 -1.34
N MET A 60 8.92 6.54 -1.83
CA MET A 60 9.09 6.01 -3.19
C MET A 60 8.67 7.02 -4.26
N ALA A 61 7.53 7.69 -4.09
CA ALA A 61 7.05 8.69 -5.03
C ALA A 61 8.01 9.87 -5.15
N LYS A 62 8.55 10.34 -4.02
CA LYS A 62 9.57 11.39 -3.97
C LYS A 62 10.87 10.93 -4.64
N GLU A 63 11.32 9.72 -4.38
CA GLU A 63 12.53 9.14 -4.98
C GLU A 63 12.41 9.06 -6.51
N ILE A 64 11.31 8.50 -7.03
CA ILE A 64 11.08 8.39 -8.47
C ILE A 64 11.08 9.77 -9.13
N THR A 65 10.35 10.73 -8.55
CA THR A 65 10.30 12.09 -9.06
C THR A 65 11.69 12.72 -9.10
N ALA A 66 12.45 12.64 -8.01
CA ALA A 66 13.78 13.23 -7.91
C ALA A 66 14.81 12.61 -8.86
N ARG A 67 14.78 11.27 -9.03
CA ARG A 67 15.74 10.52 -9.85
C ARG A 67 15.37 10.43 -11.32
N SER A 68 14.18 10.89 -11.71
CA SER A 68 13.73 10.85 -13.11
C SER A 68 14.27 11.98 -13.98
N ASN A 69 15.15 12.85 -13.48
CA ASN A 69 15.68 14.01 -14.19
C ASN A 69 14.58 14.93 -14.78
N GLY A 70 13.44 15.03 -14.11
CA GLY A 70 12.30 15.84 -14.55
C GLY A 70 11.40 15.19 -15.59
N GLU A 71 11.59 13.91 -15.91
CA GLU A 71 10.74 13.18 -16.85
C GLU A 71 9.43 12.70 -16.22
N LEU A 72 9.44 12.38 -14.91
CA LEU A 72 8.30 11.85 -14.18
C LEU A 72 7.96 12.75 -12.99
N ALA A 73 6.67 12.96 -12.75
CA ALA A 73 6.13 13.56 -11.53
C ALA A 73 5.17 12.57 -10.87
N MET A 74 5.62 11.91 -9.80
CA MET A 74 4.81 10.92 -9.10
C MET A 74 4.13 11.56 -7.90
N GLU A 75 2.79 11.51 -7.89
CA GLU A 75 1.95 12.05 -6.82
C GLU A 75 1.36 10.89 -6.01
N PHE A 76 1.70 10.82 -4.71
CA PHE A 76 1.15 9.82 -3.78
C PHE A 76 -0.06 10.38 -3.05
N HIS A 77 -1.14 9.59 -2.99
CA HIS A 77 -2.38 9.90 -2.30
C HIS A 77 -2.77 8.78 -1.35
N GLY A 78 -2.37 8.91 -0.08
CA GLY A 78 -2.76 7.99 1.00
C GLY A 78 -4.04 8.45 1.67
N GLY A 79 -5.13 7.68 1.55
CA GLY A 79 -6.42 7.94 2.21
C GLY A 79 -7.18 9.19 1.75
N THR A 80 -6.73 9.87 0.69
CA THR A 80 -7.28 11.18 0.30
C THR A 80 -8.02 11.17 -1.03
N LEU A 81 -7.60 10.34 -1.99
CA LEU A 81 -8.19 10.30 -3.32
C LEU A 81 -9.31 9.25 -3.43
N LEU A 82 -9.03 8.03 -2.99
CA LEU A 82 -9.95 6.91 -2.96
C LEU A 82 -9.80 6.19 -1.61
N THR A 83 -10.91 5.78 -1.01
CA THR A 83 -10.95 5.16 0.33
C THR A 83 -11.43 3.71 0.31
N LYS A 84 -11.68 3.17 -0.89
CA LYS A 84 -12.10 1.77 -1.08
C LYS A 84 -11.12 1.05 -2.00
N GLU A 85 -10.66 -0.08 -1.54
CA GLU A 85 -9.62 -0.88 -2.19
C GLU A 85 -10.00 -1.27 -3.64
N LEU A 86 -11.24 -1.71 -3.86
CA LEU A 86 -11.72 -2.10 -5.18
C LEU A 86 -11.84 -0.92 -6.16
N GLU A 87 -12.14 0.28 -5.66
CA GLU A 87 -12.18 1.50 -6.48
C GLU A 87 -10.76 1.85 -6.97
N ILE A 88 -9.74 1.74 -6.10
CA ILE A 88 -8.34 1.95 -6.46
C ILE A 88 -7.93 0.99 -7.58
N ILE A 89 -8.16 -0.31 -7.40
CA ILE A 89 -7.76 -1.31 -8.40
C ILE A 89 -8.48 -1.12 -9.73
N ASN A 90 -9.75 -0.77 -9.71
CA ASN A 90 -10.49 -0.48 -10.95
C ASN A 90 -9.94 0.77 -11.66
N ALA A 91 -9.55 1.80 -10.90
CA ALA A 91 -8.92 3.00 -11.46
C ALA A 91 -7.52 2.70 -12.04
N VAL A 92 -6.74 1.79 -11.42
CA VAL A 92 -5.46 1.33 -11.99
C VAL A 92 -5.69 0.50 -13.25
N LYS A 93 -6.63 -0.45 -13.24
CA LYS A 93 -6.97 -1.28 -14.43
C LYS A 93 -7.38 -0.42 -15.62
N SER A 94 -8.15 0.63 -15.40
CA SER A 94 -8.59 1.55 -16.46
C SER A 94 -7.51 2.54 -16.91
N GLY A 95 -6.38 2.63 -16.21
CA GLY A 95 -5.32 3.62 -16.48
C GLY A 95 -5.64 5.03 -16.00
N ASN A 96 -6.75 5.25 -15.27
CA ASN A 96 -7.09 6.55 -14.69
C ASN A 96 -6.08 6.99 -13.62
N ILE A 97 -5.52 6.02 -12.89
CA ILE A 97 -4.35 6.20 -12.02
C ILE A 97 -3.27 5.20 -12.41
N ALA A 98 -2.02 5.56 -12.19
CA ALA A 98 -0.89 4.74 -12.64
C ALA A 98 -0.64 3.54 -11.73
N MET A 99 -0.72 3.75 -10.42
CA MET A 99 -0.37 2.77 -9.40
C MET A 99 -1.38 2.76 -8.26
N GLY A 100 -1.49 1.62 -7.63
CA GLY A 100 -2.27 1.42 -6.42
C GLY A 100 -2.02 0.06 -5.80
N ASP A 101 -2.74 -0.24 -4.76
CA ASP A 101 -2.77 -1.56 -4.18
C ASP A 101 -4.21 -1.99 -3.85
N PRO A 102 -4.51 -3.29 -3.90
CA PRO A 102 -5.83 -3.81 -3.54
C PRO A 102 -6.01 -4.00 -2.04
N GLY A 103 -4.97 -3.70 -1.23
CA GLY A 103 -5.01 -4.00 0.19
C GLY A 103 -5.43 -5.44 0.47
N GLY A 104 -6.24 -5.66 1.50
CA GLY A 104 -6.77 -6.99 1.78
C GLY A 104 -7.85 -7.48 0.83
N ALA A 105 -8.35 -6.62 -0.07
CA ALA A 105 -9.21 -7.05 -1.18
C ALA A 105 -8.41 -7.75 -2.30
N ALA A 106 -7.08 -7.92 -2.14
CA ALA A 106 -6.24 -8.60 -3.12
C ALA A 106 -6.79 -9.96 -3.52
N ALA A 107 -7.27 -10.76 -2.57
CA ALA A 107 -7.84 -12.08 -2.84
C ALA A 107 -9.20 -12.05 -3.57
N THR A 108 -9.89 -10.91 -3.59
CA THR A 108 -11.09 -10.72 -4.41
C THR A 108 -10.73 -10.41 -5.86
N VAL A 109 -9.65 -9.67 -6.05
CA VAL A 109 -9.17 -9.28 -7.39
C VAL A 109 -8.27 -10.34 -8.00
N PHE A 110 -7.44 -10.97 -7.19
CA PHE A 110 -6.49 -12.02 -7.53
C PHE A 110 -6.78 -13.25 -6.66
N PRO A 111 -7.66 -14.15 -7.07
CA PRO A 111 -8.13 -15.28 -6.25
C PRO A 111 -6.99 -16.14 -5.68
N GLU A 112 -5.87 -16.23 -6.41
CA GLU A 112 -4.68 -16.96 -5.98
C GLU A 112 -4.05 -16.38 -4.69
N MET A 113 -4.27 -15.08 -4.41
CA MET A 113 -3.79 -14.45 -3.18
C MET A 113 -4.52 -14.97 -1.92
N ALA A 114 -5.69 -15.60 -2.08
CA ALA A 114 -6.47 -16.11 -0.94
C ALA A 114 -5.70 -17.15 -0.11
N VAL A 115 -4.87 -17.99 -0.76
CA VAL A 115 -4.13 -19.04 -0.04
C VAL A 115 -3.12 -18.45 0.95
N PHE A 116 -2.49 -17.32 0.64
CA PHE A 116 -1.51 -16.66 1.53
C PHE A 116 -2.18 -15.99 2.74
N LEU A 117 -3.50 -15.78 2.66
CA LEU A 117 -4.32 -15.21 3.72
C LEU A 117 -4.99 -16.29 4.60
N VAL A 118 -4.67 -17.58 4.36
CA VAL A 118 -5.18 -18.67 5.19
C VAL A 118 -4.51 -18.60 6.57
N PRO A 119 -5.30 -18.69 7.66
CA PRO A 119 -4.77 -18.53 9.01
C PRO A 119 -3.68 -19.57 9.33
N TYR A 120 -2.54 -19.08 9.87
CA TYR A 120 -1.39 -19.88 10.29
C TYR A 120 -0.66 -20.67 9.19
N LEU A 121 -0.96 -20.44 7.90
CA LEU A 121 -0.26 -21.09 6.79
C LEU A 121 1.10 -20.45 6.54
N VAL A 122 1.15 -19.12 6.51
CA VAL A 122 2.39 -18.35 6.50
C VAL A 122 2.81 -18.13 7.95
N ALA A 123 3.99 -18.65 8.32
CA ALA A 123 4.42 -18.74 9.70
C ALA A 123 5.39 -17.62 10.14
N SER A 124 6.03 -16.93 9.18
CA SER A 124 7.00 -15.89 9.49
C SER A 124 7.17 -14.89 8.34
N TYR A 125 7.69 -13.73 8.65
CA TYR A 125 8.11 -12.73 7.66
C TYR A 125 9.15 -13.31 6.70
N ASP A 126 10.16 -14.02 7.19
CA ASP A 126 11.20 -14.59 6.34
C ASP A 126 10.68 -15.62 5.34
N GLN A 127 9.72 -16.45 5.75
CA GLN A 127 9.02 -17.35 4.82
C GLN A 127 8.30 -16.54 3.72
N ALA A 128 7.55 -15.54 4.09
CA ALA A 128 6.80 -14.68 3.17
C ALA A 128 7.73 -13.98 2.17
N TYR A 129 8.83 -13.40 2.65
CA TYR A 129 9.79 -12.72 1.76
C TYR A 129 10.47 -13.66 0.79
N ARG A 130 10.83 -14.89 1.22
CA ARG A 130 11.37 -15.90 0.31
C ARG A 130 10.37 -16.30 -0.76
N MET A 131 9.09 -16.47 -0.40
CA MET A 131 8.03 -16.79 -1.36
C MET A 131 7.84 -15.67 -2.39
N PHE A 132 7.59 -14.46 -1.91
CA PHE A 132 7.22 -13.34 -2.78
C PHE A 132 8.38 -12.75 -3.58
N ASN A 133 9.62 -12.85 -3.10
CA ASN A 133 10.83 -12.47 -3.85
C ASN A 133 11.43 -13.64 -4.65
N GLY A 134 10.84 -14.82 -4.59
CA GLY A 134 11.24 -16.03 -5.28
C GLY A 134 10.35 -16.40 -6.45
N GLN A 135 10.28 -17.71 -6.73
CA GLN A 135 9.53 -18.27 -7.85
C GLN A 135 8.04 -18.01 -7.74
N ILE A 136 7.45 -18.13 -6.55
CA ILE A 136 6.01 -17.89 -6.31
C ILE A 136 5.64 -16.46 -6.71
N GLY A 137 6.40 -15.45 -6.26
CA GLY A 137 6.14 -14.06 -6.62
C GLY A 137 6.27 -13.80 -8.11
N ALA A 138 7.26 -14.40 -8.79
CA ALA A 138 7.43 -14.28 -10.23
C ALA A 138 6.26 -14.92 -11.01
N GLN A 139 5.77 -16.08 -10.57
CA GLN A 139 4.60 -16.74 -11.16
C GLN A 139 3.33 -15.91 -10.98
N LEU A 140 3.11 -15.37 -9.78
CA LEU A 140 1.98 -14.49 -9.50
C LEU A 140 2.00 -13.22 -10.35
N ASP A 141 3.14 -12.54 -10.44
CA ASP A 141 3.27 -11.34 -11.31
C ASP A 141 2.93 -11.66 -12.76
N LYS A 142 3.44 -12.78 -13.31
CA LYS A 142 3.11 -13.22 -14.66
C LYS A 142 1.61 -13.45 -14.85
N GLN A 143 0.98 -14.18 -13.93
CA GLN A 143 -0.47 -14.44 -13.99
C GLN A 143 -1.29 -13.15 -13.87
N ILE A 144 -0.88 -12.22 -13.01
CA ILE A 144 -1.54 -10.93 -12.81
C ILE A 144 -1.42 -10.07 -14.06
N GLN A 145 -0.26 -10.05 -14.73
CA GLN A 145 -0.09 -9.36 -16.01
C GLN A 145 -1.00 -9.95 -17.11
N GLU A 146 -1.03 -11.26 -17.25
CA GLU A 146 -1.79 -11.94 -18.30
C GLU A 146 -3.30 -11.76 -18.11
N LYS A 147 -3.80 -11.99 -16.88
CA LYS A 147 -5.24 -12.02 -16.58
C LYS A 147 -5.83 -10.62 -16.35
N TYR A 148 -5.08 -9.73 -15.67
CA TYR A 148 -5.63 -8.48 -15.14
C TYR A 148 -5.04 -7.22 -15.74
N LYS A 149 -4.02 -7.34 -16.60
CA LYS A 149 -3.30 -6.21 -17.22
C LYS A 149 -2.68 -5.26 -16.19
N LEU A 150 -2.15 -5.84 -15.13
CA LEU A 150 -1.45 -5.14 -14.06
C LEU A 150 -0.04 -5.71 -13.92
N LYS A 151 0.95 -4.84 -13.73
CA LYS A 151 2.32 -5.19 -13.37
C LYS A 151 2.47 -5.14 -11.86
N VAL A 152 2.88 -6.24 -11.23
CA VAL A 152 3.30 -6.22 -9.83
C VAL A 152 4.67 -5.57 -9.75
N LEU A 153 4.80 -4.48 -9.01
CA LEU A 153 6.07 -3.83 -8.75
C LEU A 153 6.80 -4.52 -7.60
N PHE A 154 6.09 -4.82 -6.53
CA PHE A 154 6.55 -5.62 -5.40
C PHE A 154 5.38 -6.11 -4.56
N PHE A 155 5.59 -7.25 -3.89
CA PHE A 155 4.71 -7.71 -2.82
C PHE A 155 5.19 -7.12 -1.50
N TYR A 156 4.25 -6.82 -0.61
CA TYR A 156 4.52 -6.33 0.73
C TYR A 156 3.41 -6.81 1.68
N ASP A 157 3.50 -6.47 2.94
CA ASP A 157 2.53 -6.87 3.95
C ASP A 157 2.24 -5.76 4.96
N TYR A 158 1.14 -5.94 5.64
CA TYR A 158 0.74 -5.12 6.79
C TYR A 158 1.14 -5.76 8.13
N GLY A 159 1.79 -6.92 8.11
CA GLY A 159 2.11 -7.71 9.29
C GLY A 159 1.09 -8.80 9.59
N PHE A 160 1.27 -9.43 10.75
CA PHE A 160 0.32 -10.40 11.26
C PHE A 160 -0.91 -9.71 11.86
N ARG A 161 -2.04 -10.37 11.76
CA ARG A 161 -3.34 -9.83 12.20
C ARG A 161 -3.68 -10.29 13.59
N HIS A 162 -4.31 -9.39 14.35
CA HIS A 162 -4.73 -9.56 15.73
C HIS A 162 -6.16 -9.09 15.88
N PHE A 163 -6.88 -9.57 16.91
CA PHE A 163 -8.22 -9.09 17.19
C PHE A 163 -8.20 -7.85 18.06
N TRP A 164 -8.97 -6.83 17.68
CA TRP A 164 -9.34 -5.75 18.58
C TRP A 164 -10.86 -5.70 18.73
N ASN A 165 -11.35 -5.36 19.93
CA ASN A 165 -12.78 -5.25 20.20
C ASN A 165 -13.05 -4.38 21.44
N ASN A 166 -14.35 -4.03 21.65
CA ASN A 166 -14.78 -3.21 22.77
C ASN A 166 -15.51 -4.00 23.89
N LYS A 167 -15.55 -5.34 23.82
CA LYS A 167 -16.30 -6.19 24.74
C LYS A 167 -15.45 -6.82 25.83
N HIS A 168 -14.47 -7.62 25.46
CA HIS A 168 -13.62 -8.37 26.38
C HIS A 168 -12.31 -8.83 25.72
N PRO A 169 -11.28 -9.20 26.50
CA PRO A 169 -10.10 -9.87 25.96
C PRO A 169 -10.47 -11.19 25.28
N ILE A 170 -9.77 -11.52 24.21
CA ILE A 170 -9.87 -12.80 23.51
C ILE A 170 -8.65 -13.62 23.89
N ASN A 171 -8.82 -14.66 24.70
CA ASN A 171 -7.74 -15.54 25.16
C ASN A 171 -7.73 -16.84 24.38
N GLU A 172 -8.89 -17.35 23.97
CA GLU A 172 -9.07 -18.61 23.27
C GLU A 172 -10.22 -18.50 22.25
N PRO A 173 -10.37 -19.45 21.30
CA PRO A 173 -11.40 -19.37 20.23
C PRO A 173 -12.82 -19.21 20.72
N LYS A 174 -13.19 -19.80 21.88
CA LYS A 174 -14.54 -19.65 22.42
C LYS A 174 -14.93 -18.21 22.73
N ASP A 175 -13.93 -17.34 23.00
CA ASP A 175 -14.14 -15.93 23.30
C ASP A 175 -14.57 -15.12 22.06
N LEU A 176 -14.47 -15.68 20.84
CA LEU A 176 -15.00 -15.07 19.63
C LEU A 176 -16.52 -15.21 19.50
N ARG A 177 -17.15 -16.09 20.28
CA ARG A 177 -18.57 -16.39 20.11
C ARG A 177 -19.45 -15.16 20.32
N GLY A 178 -20.26 -14.85 19.30
CA GLY A 178 -21.18 -13.73 19.31
C GLY A 178 -20.56 -12.37 19.00
N LEU A 179 -19.22 -12.26 18.91
CA LEU A 179 -18.57 -11.04 18.48
C LEU A 179 -18.75 -10.83 16.97
N LYS A 180 -19.27 -9.67 16.60
CA LYS A 180 -19.37 -9.18 15.24
C LYS A 180 -18.05 -8.52 14.86
N LEU A 181 -17.26 -9.20 14.08
CA LEU A 181 -15.92 -8.73 13.71
C LEU A 181 -15.89 -8.31 12.24
N ARG A 182 -15.52 -7.08 11.99
CA ARG A 182 -15.30 -6.59 10.63
C ARG A 182 -14.18 -7.39 9.99
N VAL A 183 -14.40 -7.76 8.75
CA VAL A 183 -13.37 -8.31 7.87
C VAL A 183 -13.28 -7.51 6.57
N GLN A 184 -12.14 -7.63 5.89
CA GLN A 184 -11.99 -7.11 4.54
C GLN A 184 -12.89 -7.88 3.56
N PRO A 185 -13.28 -7.27 2.40
CA PRO A 185 -14.22 -7.87 1.47
C PRO A 185 -13.59 -8.99 0.63
N ALA A 186 -13.01 -10.01 1.29
CA ALA A 186 -12.53 -11.23 0.66
C ALA A 186 -13.00 -12.44 1.46
N LYS A 187 -13.42 -13.50 0.75
CA LYS A 187 -14.04 -14.69 1.34
C LYS A 187 -13.18 -15.33 2.41
N VAL A 188 -11.87 -15.37 2.21
CA VAL A 188 -10.92 -16.01 3.15
C VAL A 188 -10.96 -15.39 4.55
N PHE A 189 -11.17 -14.10 4.68
CA PHE A 189 -11.27 -13.45 5.99
C PHE A 189 -12.59 -13.80 6.67
N ALA A 190 -13.69 -13.85 5.91
CA ALA A 190 -14.99 -14.28 6.45
C ALA A 190 -14.95 -15.75 6.88
N ASP A 191 -14.38 -16.63 6.07
CA ASP A 191 -14.21 -18.05 6.40
C ASP A 191 -13.33 -18.24 7.65
N THR A 192 -12.27 -17.42 7.79
CA THR A 192 -11.41 -17.43 8.97
C THR A 192 -12.19 -17.10 10.24
N ILE A 193 -12.87 -15.94 10.27
CA ILE A 193 -13.60 -15.51 11.46
C ILE A 193 -14.72 -16.48 11.81
N ASN A 194 -15.53 -16.90 10.83
CA ASN A 194 -16.62 -17.83 11.04
C ASN A 194 -16.12 -19.23 11.46
N GLY A 195 -15.02 -19.68 10.85
CA GLY A 195 -14.37 -20.95 11.21
C GLY A 195 -13.82 -20.95 12.63
N LEU A 196 -13.29 -19.82 13.10
CA LEU A 196 -12.80 -19.63 14.46
C LEU A 196 -13.92 -19.40 15.49
N GLY A 197 -15.18 -19.22 15.06
CA GLY A 197 -16.35 -19.12 15.93
C GLY A 197 -16.92 -17.72 16.15
N GLY A 198 -16.38 -16.69 15.49
CA GLY A 198 -16.92 -15.34 15.48
C GLY A 198 -17.99 -15.12 14.40
N VAL A 199 -18.45 -13.89 14.25
CA VAL A 199 -19.40 -13.46 13.20
C VAL A 199 -18.71 -12.46 12.31
N ALA A 200 -18.37 -12.86 11.08
CA ALA A 200 -17.72 -11.99 10.11
C ALA A 200 -18.70 -10.97 9.52
N VAL A 201 -18.27 -9.70 9.46
CA VAL A 201 -19.02 -8.58 8.86
C VAL A 201 -18.14 -7.92 7.79
N PRO A 202 -18.26 -8.32 6.51
CA PRO A 202 -17.45 -7.74 5.43
C PRO A 202 -17.80 -6.27 5.19
N MET A 203 -16.78 -5.39 5.19
CA MET A 203 -16.95 -3.98 4.83
C MET A 203 -15.62 -3.33 4.42
N ALA A 204 -15.69 -2.27 3.62
CA ALA A 204 -14.53 -1.52 3.15
C ALA A 204 -13.81 -0.79 4.30
N TRP A 205 -12.54 -0.40 4.07
CA TRP A 205 -11.70 0.25 5.06
C TRP A 205 -12.31 1.51 5.67
N GLY A 206 -12.81 2.43 4.85
CA GLY A 206 -13.36 3.71 5.31
C GLY A 206 -14.64 3.60 6.15
N GLU A 207 -15.27 2.43 6.21
CA GLU A 207 -16.51 2.18 6.95
C GLU A 207 -16.28 1.68 8.38
N VAL A 208 -15.05 1.27 8.71
CA VAL A 208 -14.74 0.53 9.96
C VAL A 208 -15.01 1.36 11.21
N ILE A 209 -14.47 2.56 11.32
CA ILE A 209 -14.63 3.40 12.52
C ILE A 209 -16.09 3.85 12.70
N PRO A 210 -16.79 4.35 11.66
CA PRO A 210 -18.23 4.64 11.77
C PRO A 210 -19.05 3.44 12.23
N ALA A 211 -18.79 2.23 11.70
CA ALA A 211 -19.49 1.01 12.08
C ALA A 211 -19.23 0.59 13.54
N ALA A 212 -17.99 0.76 14.02
CA ALA A 212 -17.64 0.49 15.41
C ALA A 212 -18.30 1.51 16.37
N GLN A 213 -18.32 2.79 16.02
CA GLN A 213 -18.97 3.85 16.80
C GLN A 213 -20.49 3.62 16.91
N GLN A 214 -21.12 3.14 15.84
CA GLN A 214 -22.56 2.86 15.81
C GLN A 214 -22.91 1.47 16.39
N GLY A 215 -21.93 0.66 16.80
CA GLY A 215 -22.16 -0.69 17.34
C GLY A 215 -22.62 -1.72 16.30
N VAL A 216 -22.44 -1.43 15.01
CA VAL A 216 -22.68 -2.40 13.92
C VAL A 216 -21.70 -3.57 14.01
N ILE A 217 -20.45 -3.27 14.41
CA ILE A 217 -19.40 -4.24 14.72
C ILE A 217 -18.92 -4.05 16.16
N ASP A 218 -18.43 -5.14 16.76
CA ASP A 218 -17.82 -5.12 18.09
C ASP A 218 -16.29 -4.88 18.02
N GLY A 219 -15.70 -5.14 16.86
CA GLY A 219 -14.28 -4.99 16.60
C GLY A 219 -13.91 -5.46 15.20
N ALA A 220 -12.63 -5.74 14.98
CA ALA A 220 -12.11 -6.32 13.74
C ALA A 220 -10.84 -7.12 13.99
N ASP A 221 -10.33 -7.76 12.95
CA ASP A 221 -8.99 -8.31 12.90
C ASP A 221 -8.10 -7.38 12.06
N LEU A 222 -7.03 -6.87 12.64
CA LEU A 222 -6.08 -5.96 11.97
C LEU A 222 -4.64 -6.15 12.47
N PRO A 223 -3.63 -5.89 11.62
CA PRO A 223 -2.25 -5.70 12.06
C PRO A 223 -2.09 -4.45 12.96
N ILE A 224 -1.05 -4.42 13.77
CA ILE A 224 -0.79 -3.32 14.71
C ILE A 224 -0.66 -1.97 13.98
N VAL A 225 0.05 -1.92 12.85
CA VAL A 225 0.21 -0.71 12.03
C VAL A 225 -1.14 -0.12 11.61
N ASN A 226 -2.10 -0.99 11.28
CA ASN A 226 -3.44 -0.59 10.86
C ASN A 226 -4.33 -0.20 12.05
N ILE A 227 -4.19 -0.86 13.21
CA ILE A 227 -4.88 -0.45 14.46
C ILE A 227 -4.47 0.98 14.83
N LEU A 228 -3.18 1.29 14.69
CA LEU A 228 -2.65 2.62 14.98
C LEU A 228 -3.11 3.66 13.95
N ALA A 229 -2.99 3.36 12.65
CA ALA A 229 -3.37 4.27 11.57
C ALA A 229 -4.88 4.58 11.58
N LEU A 230 -5.71 3.58 11.86
CA LEU A 230 -7.17 3.71 11.96
C LEU A 230 -7.61 4.38 13.27
N LYS A 231 -6.68 4.53 14.22
CA LYS A 231 -6.97 4.97 15.60
C LYS A 231 -8.07 4.12 16.27
N ALA A 232 -8.05 2.80 16.02
CA ALA A 232 -9.07 1.89 16.54
C ALA A 232 -9.16 1.92 18.09
N TYR A 233 -8.10 2.36 18.77
CA TYR A 233 -8.06 2.62 20.22
C TYR A 233 -9.06 3.69 20.70
N GLU A 234 -9.58 4.56 19.81
CA GLU A 234 -10.61 5.55 20.17
C GLU A 234 -12.00 4.90 20.32
N VAL A 235 -12.21 3.73 19.70
CA VAL A 235 -13.51 3.01 19.67
C VAL A 235 -13.46 1.61 20.26
N SER A 236 -12.29 1.17 20.76
CA SER A 236 -12.12 -0.18 21.34
C SER A 236 -11.23 -0.17 22.57
N LYS A 237 -11.34 -1.23 23.37
CA LYS A 237 -10.66 -1.36 24.66
C LYS A 237 -9.62 -2.47 24.70
N TYR A 238 -9.74 -3.46 23.85
CA TYR A 238 -8.96 -4.69 23.91
C TYR A 238 -8.27 -4.98 22.59
N CYS A 239 -6.99 -5.37 22.67
CA CYS A 239 -6.24 -5.94 21.55
C CYS A 239 -5.64 -7.27 22.00
N SER A 240 -6.01 -8.36 21.31
CA SER A 240 -5.57 -9.70 21.64
C SER A 240 -4.63 -10.23 20.54
N MET A 241 -3.36 -10.47 20.92
CA MET A 241 -2.30 -10.89 20.02
C MET A 241 -2.47 -12.36 19.66
N THR A 242 -3.03 -12.62 18.48
CA THR A 242 -3.36 -13.96 17.98
C THR A 242 -2.49 -14.41 16.82
N PHE A 243 -1.86 -13.49 16.08
CA PHE A 243 -1.00 -13.77 14.91
C PHE A 243 -1.66 -14.72 13.90
N HIS A 244 -2.98 -14.64 13.75
CA HIS A 244 -3.76 -15.67 13.07
C HIS A 244 -3.67 -15.63 11.54
N ASN A 245 -3.47 -14.46 10.93
CA ASN A 245 -3.26 -14.31 9.49
C ASN A 245 -2.04 -13.45 9.21
N TYR A 246 -1.24 -13.84 8.23
CA TYR A 246 -0.30 -12.94 7.56
C TYR A 246 -1.07 -12.09 6.55
N GLY A 247 -0.71 -10.83 6.39
CA GLY A 247 -1.46 -9.86 5.59
C GLY A 247 -0.74 -9.40 4.32
N PRO A 248 -0.42 -10.29 3.35
CA PRO A 248 0.26 -9.89 2.13
C PRO A 248 -0.65 -9.16 1.15
N THR A 249 -0.05 -8.25 0.40
CA THR A 249 -0.66 -7.55 -0.73
C THR A 249 0.41 -7.19 -1.76
N ALA A 250 0.05 -6.39 -2.78
CA ALA A 250 0.98 -6.01 -3.84
C ALA A 250 0.78 -4.57 -4.27
N ALA A 251 1.86 -3.83 -4.46
CA ALA A 251 1.85 -2.59 -5.20
C ALA A 251 1.83 -2.91 -6.70
N VAL A 252 0.80 -2.45 -7.39
CA VAL A 252 0.59 -2.74 -8.82
C VAL A 252 0.55 -1.47 -9.65
N MET A 253 0.99 -1.58 -10.90
CA MET A 253 0.91 -0.54 -11.90
C MET A 253 0.07 -1.01 -13.09
N ASN A 254 -0.65 -0.11 -13.75
CA ASN A 254 -1.28 -0.38 -15.03
C ASN A 254 -0.23 -0.88 -16.03
N LEU A 255 -0.50 -2.02 -16.70
CA LEU A 255 0.49 -2.67 -17.56
C LEU A 255 0.84 -1.83 -18.81
N ASP A 256 -0.11 -1.11 -19.38
CA ASP A 256 0.16 -0.26 -20.54
C ASP A 256 1.01 0.95 -20.16
N ILE A 257 0.77 1.53 -18.97
CA ILE A 257 1.62 2.59 -18.43
C ILE A 257 3.04 2.06 -18.20
N TRP A 258 3.19 0.88 -17.59
CA TRP A 258 4.48 0.22 -17.40
C TRP A 258 5.22 -0.03 -18.70
N ASN A 259 4.54 -0.59 -19.70
CA ASN A 259 5.14 -0.88 -21.00
C ASN A 259 5.47 0.39 -21.81
N GLY A 260 4.83 1.51 -21.50
CA GLY A 260 5.13 2.83 -22.08
C GLY A 260 6.29 3.57 -21.39
N LEU A 261 6.88 3.01 -20.33
CA LEU A 261 8.09 3.53 -19.69
C LEU A 261 9.34 3.10 -20.47
N SER A 262 10.34 3.98 -20.54
CA SER A 262 11.66 3.61 -21.07
C SER A 262 12.34 2.56 -20.19
N PRO A 263 13.31 1.78 -20.72
CA PRO A 263 14.07 0.82 -19.90
C PRO A 263 14.74 1.46 -18.68
N ALA A 264 15.21 2.70 -18.80
CA ALA A 264 15.79 3.45 -17.69
C ALA A 264 14.75 3.78 -16.61
N GLN A 265 13.55 4.21 -17.04
CA GLN A 265 12.44 4.47 -16.12
C GLN A 265 11.94 3.19 -15.45
N GLN A 266 11.80 2.08 -16.19
CA GLN A 266 11.44 0.78 -15.60
C GLN A 266 12.46 0.34 -14.54
N LYS A 267 13.75 0.52 -14.84
CA LYS A 267 14.82 0.23 -13.86
C LYS A 267 14.70 1.12 -12.62
N LEU A 268 14.42 2.42 -12.79
CA LEU A 268 14.20 3.34 -11.68
C LEU A 268 13.04 2.86 -10.77
N PHE A 269 11.90 2.46 -11.38
CA PHE A 269 10.78 1.90 -10.62
C PHE A 269 11.15 0.62 -9.90
N GLN A 270 11.90 -0.30 -10.52
CA GLN A 270 12.36 -1.53 -9.88
C GLN A 270 13.29 -1.26 -8.69
N ASP A 271 14.22 -0.29 -8.84
CA ASP A 271 15.14 0.09 -7.77
C ASP A 271 14.37 0.72 -6.60
N ALA A 272 13.49 1.69 -6.86
CA ALA A 272 12.66 2.34 -5.86
C ALA A 272 11.68 1.35 -5.18
N SER A 273 11.17 0.35 -5.94
CA SER A 273 10.33 -0.71 -5.40
C SER A 273 11.06 -1.56 -4.36
N ARG A 274 12.32 -1.91 -4.62
CA ARG A 274 13.14 -2.66 -3.63
C ARG A 274 13.38 -1.86 -2.36
N THR A 275 13.67 -0.57 -2.50
CA THR A 275 13.80 0.35 -1.36
C THR A 275 12.51 0.44 -0.56
N ALA A 276 11.38 0.64 -1.25
CA ALA A 276 10.07 0.75 -0.63
C ALA A 276 9.66 -0.56 0.08
N GLN A 277 9.88 -1.73 -0.54
CA GLN A 277 9.60 -3.03 0.06
C GLN A 277 10.38 -3.24 1.36
N ALA A 278 11.69 -2.97 1.35
CA ALA A 278 12.51 -3.05 2.55
C ALA A 278 12.03 -2.08 3.64
N ARG A 279 11.65 -0.86 3.25
CA ARG A 279 11.16 0.16 4.17
C ARG A 279 9.83 -0.23 4.82
N VAL A 280 8.88 -0.79 4.05
CA VAL A 280 7.62 -1.33 4.61
C VAL A 280 7.94 -2.40 5.63
N ARG A 281 8.81 -3.36 5.28
CA ARG A 281 9.22 -4.45 6.16
C ARG A 281 9.76 -3.91 7.50
N ASP A 282 10.76 -3.05 7.44
CA ASP A 282 11.41 -2.50 8.65
C ASP A 282 10.38 -1.80 9.56
N LEU A 283 9.50 -0.99 8.99
CA LEU A 283 8.48 -0.27 9.74
C LEU A 283 7.44 -1.22 10.35
N THR A 284 7.01 -2.24 9.59
CA THR A 284 5.98 -3.20 10.03
C THR A 284 6.53 -4.13 11.12
N GLU A 285 7.67 -4.77 10.89
CA GLU A 285 8.28 -5.70 11.86
C GLU A 285 8.66 -5.00 13.16
N SER A 286 9.03 -3.70 13.10
CA SER A 286 9.40 -2.93 14.28
C SER A 286 8.30 -2.83 15.32
N VAL A 287 7.04 -2.93 14.94
CA VAL A 287 5.88 -2.80 15.82
C VAL A 287 5.10 -4.10 16.02
N ASP A 288 5.32 -5.12 15.19
CA ASP A 288 4.54 -6.36 15.20
C ASP A 288 5.10 -7.41 16.18
N ASN A 289 5.22 -6.98 17.43
CA ASN A 289 5.57 -7.86 18.55
C ASN A 289 4.84 -7.44 19.82
N LEU A 290 4.70 -8.38 20.76
CA LEU A 290 3.91 -8.17 21.98
C LEU A 290 4.39 -6.98 22.82
N ALA A 291 5.71 -6.83 22.98
CA ALA A 291 6.26 -5.75 23.82
C ALA A 291 5.94 -4.38 23.22
N LYS A 292 6.14 -4.23 21.92
CA LYS A 292 5.87 -2.97 21.21
C LYS A 292 4.39 -2.69 21.06
N ALA A 293 3.57 -3.72 20.81
CA ALA A 293 2.11 -3.59 20.79
C ALA A 293 1.58 -3.07 22.13
N LYS A 294 2.07 -3.60 23.26
CA LYS A 294 1.75 -3.09 24.61
C LYS A 294 2.16 -1.65 24.76
N GLU A 295 3.44 -1.33 24.51
CA GLU A 295 3.95 0.04 24.60
C GLU A 295 3.06 1.04 23.83
N LEU A 296 2.72 0.70 22.57
CA LEU A 296 2.01 1.60 21.68
C LEU A 296 0.51 1.72 21.97
N LEU A 297 -0.15 0.62 22.34
CA LEU A 297 -1.60 0.57 22.49
C LEU A 297 -2.06 0.80 23.94
N GLU A 298 -1.30 0.36 24.96
CA GLU A 298 -1.66 0.58 26.36
C GLU A 298 -1.53 2.07 26.75
N THR A 299 -0.56 2.80 26.17
CA THR A 299 -0.48 4.26 26.32
C THR A 299 -1.67 5.02 25.72
N LYS A 300 -2.46 4.35 24.88
CA LYS A 300 -3.69 4.87 24.26
C LYS A 300 -4.96 4.34 24.93
N GLY A 301 -4.82 3.63 26.05
CA GLY A 301 -5.93 3.15 26.87
C GLY A 301 -6.50 1.77 26.47
N MET A 302 -5.83 1.04 25.57
CA MET A 302 -6.20 -0.34 25.29
C MET A 302 -5.56 -1.29 26.31
N THR A 303 -6.22 -2.43 26.56
CA THR A 303 -5.63 -3.59 27.23
C THR A 303 -5.11 -4.56 26.19
N VAL A 304 -3.84 -4.95 26.26
CA VAL A 304 -3.21 -5.87 25.33
C VAL A 304 -2.92 -7.20 26.03
N ASN A 305 -3.43 -8.30 25.48
CA ASN A 305 -3.18 -9.66 25.98
C ASN A 305 -2.63 -10.57 24.88
N THR A 306 -2.01 -11.67 25.30
CA THR A 306 -1.62 -12.77 24.41
C THR A 306 -2.71 -13.84 24.46
N ALA A 307 -3.14 -14.33 23.29
CA ALA A 307 -4.09 -15.41 23.17
C ALA A 307 -3.37 -16.78 23.11
N ASP A 308 -4.12 -17.85 23.33
CA ASP A 308 -3.67 -19.22 23.08
C ASP A 308 -3.62 -19.49 21.57
N VAL A 309 -2.49 -19.14 20.96
CA VAL A 309 -2.25 -19.26 19.51
C VAL A 309 -2.44 -20.69 19.00
N GLU A 310 -2.03 -21.70 19.79
CA GLU A 310 -2.15 -23.10 19.37
C GLU A 310 -3.61 -23.58 19.37
N ALA A 311 -4.43 -23.11 20.30
CA ALA A 311 -5.86 -23.40 20.28
C ALA A 311 -6.54 -22.80 19.03
N PHE A 312 -6.17 -21.57 18.63
CA PHE A 312 -6.65 -20.95 17.39
C PHE A 312 -6.16 -21.70 16.16
N ARG A 313 -4.88 -22.05 16.11
CA ARG A 313 -4.28 -22.80 15.00
C ARG A 313 -4.95 -24.14 14.78
N LYS A 314 -5.21 -24.90 15.85
CA LYS A 314 -5.89 -26.18 15.78
C LYS A 314 -7.25 -26.08 15.07
N ILE A 315 -8.07 -25.10 15.44
CA ILE A 315 -9.38 -24.87 14.81
C ILE A 315 -9.21 -24.42 13.34
N ALA A 316 -8.25 -23.55 13.05
CA ALA A 316 -7.99 -23.11 11.70
C ALA A 316 -7.61 -24.28 10.78
N VAL A 317 -6.72 -25.16 11.23
CA VAL A 317 -6.31 -26.37 10.51
C VAL A 317 -7.49 -27.30 10.27
N GLU A 318 -8.37 -27.46 11.25
CA GLU A 318 -9.55 -28.35 11.13
C GLU A 318 -10.62 -27.77 10.21
N LYS A 319 -10.93 -26.46 10.33
CA LYS A 319 -12.15 -25.90 9.74
C LYS A 319 -11.90 -24.99 8.53
N VAL A 320 -10.73 -24.38 8.42
CA VAL A 320 -10.45 -23.42 7.34
C VAL A 320 -9.54 -24.01 6.27
N TRP A 321 -8.45 -24.68 6.66
CA TRP A 321 -7.44 -25.20 5.73
C TRP A 321 -7.99 -26.13 4.64
N PRO A 322 -8.90 -27.10 4.91
CA PRO A 322 -9.30 -28.07 3.90
C PRO A 322 -9.83 -27.46 2.61
N ALA A 323 -10.64 -26.41 2.73
CA ALA A 323 -11.24 -25.75 1.57
C ALA A 323 -10.17 -25.09 0.67
N TYR A 324 -9.18 -24.42 1.27
CA TYR A 324 -8.13 -23.71 0.53
C TYR A 324 -7.04 -24.65 0.01
N LYS A 325 -6.71 -25.70 0.75
CA LYS A 325 -5.81 -26.75 0.26
C LYS A 325 -6.42 -27.45 -0.96
N GLN A 326 -7.72 -27.72 -0.98
CA GLN A 326 -8.43 -28.29 -2.13
C GLN A 326 -8.46 -27.31 -3.32
N GLN A 327 -8.66 -26.03 -3.06
CA GLN A 327 -8.76 -25.00 -4.09
C GLN A 327 -7.41 -24.68 -4.75
N PHE A 328 -6.30 -24.72 -3.99
CA PHE A 328 -4.97 -24.32 -4.44
C PHE A 328 -3.92 -25.39 -4.09
N PRO A 329 -4.05 -26.63 -4.56
CA PRO A 329 -3.21 -27.74 -4.09
C PRO A 329 -1.71 -27.53 -4.39
N GLU A 330 -1.36 -27.07 -5.58
CA GLU A 330 0.03 -26.85 -5.99
C GLU A 330 0.67 -25.71 -5.18
N LEU A 331 0.01 -24.56 -5.16
CA LEU A 331 0.50 -23.37 -4.45
C LEU A 331 0.56 -23.61 -2.92
N TRP A 332 -0.36 -24.45 -2.39
CA TRP A 332 -0.33 -24.88 -0.99
C TRP A 332 0.95 -25.63 -0.65
N GLU A 333 1.31 -26.63 -1.46
CA GLU A 333 2.52 -27.41 -1.24
C GLU A 333 3.80 -26.57 -1.43
N GLU A 334 3.83 -25.63 -2.37
CA GLU A 334 4.93 -24.67 -2.54
C GLU A 334 5.11 -23.78 -1.31
N ILE A 335 4.02 -23.28 -0.70
CA ILE A 335 4.05 -22.47 0.52
C ILE A 335 4.61 -23.32 1.68
N VAL A 336 4.08 -24.52 1.87
CA VAL A 336 4.53 -25.43 2.95
C VAL A 336 5.97 -25.87 2.76
N ALA A 337 6.44 -26.05 1.52
CA ALA A 337 7.82 -26.41 1.20
C ALA A 337 8.81 -25.24 1.41
N THR A 338 8.33 -24.01 1.37
CA THR A 338 9.19 -22.83 1.64
C THR A 338 9.44 -22.72 3.14
N LYS A 339 10.51 -23.38 3.59
CA LYS A 339 10.93 -23.37 5.00
C LYS A 339 11.70 -22.11 5.36
N VAL A 340 11.60 -21.75 6.63
CA VAL A 340 12.38 -20.65 7.25
C VAL A 340 13.85 -21.08 7.41
#